data_27a89dfbf7e502feb413649474fe169d
#
_entry.id   27a89dfbf7e502feb413649474fe169d
#
_cell.length_a   1.000
_cell.length_b   1.000
_cell.length_c   1.000
_cell.angle_alpha   90.00
_cell.angle_beta   90.00
_cell.angle_gamma   90.00
#
_symmetry.space_group_name_H-M   'P 1'
#
loop_
_entity.id
_entity.type
_entity.pdbx_description
1 polymer ?
#
loop_
_entity_poly.entity_id
_entity_poly.type
_entity_poly.pdbx_seq_one_letter_code
_entity_poly.pdbx_strand_id
1 'polypeptide(L)'
;NNVVLKNINFQLLEGESLAIIGESGSGKSVLLKQIIGLLLPDKGSIKINNTEMVNLPRNLKEKILIDLGITFQHGALFDSLKIWENIIFKIANKEKINKKQGKELALSIIKKLGLRSSILDLYPSEISGGMQKRVAIARAICGNPKILLFDEPTSGLDPVTGSLIDKLIKTAVRTVGGSAITITHDMASVCRIADKVILIDKKTIAWLGTPKEMLSLIHI
;
A
#
# COMPACT_ATOMS: atom_id res chain seq x y z
N ASN A 1 22.55 16.82 11.90
CA ASN A 1 21.54 15.77 11.68
C ASN A 1 20.20 16.43 11.36
N ASN A 2 19.69 16.19 10.16
CA ASN A 2 18.41 16.77 9.77
C ASN A 2 17.28 15.84 10.26
N VAL A 3 16.48 16.28 11.21
CA VAL A 3 15.31 15.53 11.71
C VAL A 3 14.26 15.48 10.62
N VAL A 4 13.81 14.28 10.23
CA VAL A 4 12.76 14.06 9.21
C VAL A 4 11.40 13.90 9.87
N LEU A 5 11.30 13.10 10.92
CA LEU A 5 10.08 12.86 11.69
C LEU A 5 10.39 12.92 13.18
N LYS A 6 9.45 13.42 13.98
CA LYS A 6 9.59 13.55 15.43
C LYS A 6 8.27 13.27 16.14
N ASN A 7 8.33 12.43 17.18
CA ASN A 7 7.16 12.13 18.04
C ASN A 7 5.93 11.67 17.23
N ILE A 8 6.13 10.76 16.28
CA ILE A 8 5.04 10.14 15.52
C ILE A 8 4.47 8.99 16.33
N ASN A 9 3.25 9.16 16.83
CA ASN A 9 2.57 8.14 17.62
C ASN A 9 1.17 7.91 17.07
N PHE A 10 0.88 6.72 16.57
CA PHE A 10 -0.44 6.31 16.11
C PHE A 10 -0.59 4.80 16.16
N GLN A 11 -1.82 4.35 16.01
CA GLN A 11 -2.19 2.95 15.95
C GLN A 11 -3.13 2.72 14.77
N LEU A 12 -2.91 1.63 14.04
CA LEU A 12 -3.85 1.09 13.05
C LEU A 12 -4.58 -0.09 13.68
N LEU A 13 -5.90 -0.02 13.73
CA LEU A 13 -6.72 -1.10 14.25
C LEU A 13 -7.02 -2.14 13.17
N GLU A 14 -7.40 -3.34 13.59
CA GLU A 14 -7.81 -4.40 12.67
C GLU A 14 -9.06 -3.96 11.87
N GLY A 15 -9.03 -4.16 10.56
CA GLY A 15 -10.09 -3.75 9.63
C GLY A 15 -10.15 -2.25 9.33
N GLU A 16 -9.26 -1.43 9.92
CA GLU A 16 -9.25 0.02 9.74
C GLU A 16 -8.45 0.43 8.49
N SER A 17 -8.93 1.43 7.78
CA SER A 17 -8.22 2.11 6.68
C SER A 17 -7.76 3.50 7.13
N LEU A 18 -6.45 3.69 7.25
CA LEU A 18 -5.81 4.92 7.68
C LEU A 18 -5.19 5.65 6.48
N ALA A 19 -5.54 6.90 6.26
CA ALA A 19 -4.82 7.77 5.33
C ALA A 19 -3.75 8.60 6.07
N ILE A 20 -2.57 8.73 5.48
CA ILE A 20 -1.52 9.64 5.94
C ILE A 20 -1.32 10.70 4.87
N ILE A 21 -1.61 11.95 5.22
CA ILE A 21 -1.52 13.10 4.34
C ILE A 21 -0.46 14.10 4.83
N GLY A 22 -0.10 15.04 3.98
CA GLY A 22 0.86 16.10 4.28
C GLY A 22 1.57 16.56 3.02
N GLU A 23 2.27 17.66 3.10
CA GLU A 23 3.03 18.23 1.97
C GLU A 23 4.09 17.27 1.42
N SER A 24 4.51 17.51 0.18
CA SER A 24 5.66 16.80 -0.39
C SER A 24 6.91 17.05 0.48
N GLY A 25 7.65 15.99 0.79
CA GLY A 25 8.82 16.09 1.68
C GLY A 25 8.50 16.09 3.19
N SER A 26 7.24 16.00 3.63
CA SER A 26 6.89 15.96 5.06
C SER A 26 7.32 14.68 5.81
N GLY A 27 7.88 13.67 5.11
CA GLY A 27 8.39 12.44 5.72
C GLY A 27 7.48 11.22 5.57
N LYS A 28 6.36 11.30 4.86
CA LYS A 28 5.39 10.21 4.69
C LYS A 28 6.03 8.91 4.16
N SER A 29 6.79 9.00 3.07
CA SER A 29 7.47 7.84 2.49
C SER A 29 8.61 7.32 3.37
N VAL A 30 9.22 8.19 4.21
CA VAL A 30 10.18 7.76 5.24
C VAL A 30 9.47 6.93 6.30
N LEU A 31 8.31 7.40 6.79
CA LEU A 31 7.48 6.65 7.73
C LEU A 31 7.09 5.28 7.19
N LEU A 32 6.63 5.22 5.92
CA LEU A 32 6.30 3.95 5.28
C LEU A 32 7.51 3.01 5.24
N LYS A 33 8.69 3.51 4.82
CA LYS A 33 9.92 2.72 4.78
C LYS A 33 10.34 2.22 6.16
N GLN A 34 10.05 2.96 7.22
CA GLN A 34 10.28 2.52 8.60
C GLN A 34 9.30 1.42 9.00
N ILE A 35 8.01 1.55 8.68
CA ILE A 35 6.99 0.53 8.97
C ILE A 35 7.36 -0.81 8.33
N ILE A 36 7.83 -0.79 7.07
CA ILE A 36 8.23 -2.01 6.35
C ILE A 36 9.68 -2.45 6.67
N GLY A 37 10.36 -1.75 7.56
CA GLY A 37 11.70 -2.11 8.01
C GLY A 37 12.83 -1.89 7.01
N LEU A 38 12.60 -1.12 5.93
CA LEU A 38 13.64 -0.68 4.99
C LEU A 38 14.52 0.43 5.56
N LEU A 39 14.00 1.21 6.50
CA LEU A 39 14.74 2.19 7.28
C LEU A 39 14.52 1.90 8.76
N LEU A 40 15.54 2.13 9.58
CA LEU A 40 15.40 2.07 11.03
C LEU A 40 15.15 3.48 11.57
N PRO A 41 14.22 3.66 12.53
CA PRO A 41 14.12 4.91 13.26
C PRO A 41 15.34 5.06 14.20
N ASP A 42 15.79 6.30 14.40
CA ASP A 42 16.88 6.58 15.35
C ASP A 42 16.44 6.30 16.80
N LYS A 43 15.15 6.53 17.09
CA LYS A 43 14.52 6.28 18.39
C LYS A 43 13.06 5.92 18.20
N GLY A 44 12.51 5.16 19.15
CA GLY A 44 11.10 4.77 19.14
C GLY A 44 10.91 3.28 18.90
N SER A 45 9.65 2.90 18.65
CA SER A 45 9.19 1.52 18.54
C SER A 45 8.19 1.40 17.41
N ILE A 46 8.27 0.35 16.63
CA ILE A 46 7.30 0.00 15.57
C ILE A 46 6.85 -1.44 15.83
N LYS A 47 5.57 -1.62 16.09
CA LYS A 47 5.02 -2.94 16.34
C LYS A 47 4.04 -3.34 15.25
N ILE A 48 4.17 -4.57 14.76
CA ILE A 48 3.22 -5.21 13.85
C ILE A 48 2.70 -6.47 14.55
N ASN A 49 1.39 -6.58 14.75
CA ASN A 49 0.78 -7.68 15.50
C ASN A 49 1.48 -7.92 16.85
N ASN A 50 1.69 -6.85 17.63
CA ASN A 50 2.39 -6.83 18.92
C ASN A 50 3.87 -7.24 18.87
N THR A 51 4.44 -7.51 17.70
CA THR A 51 5.84 -7.84 17.55
C THR A 51 6.66 -6.59 17.24
N GLU A 52 7.69 -6.31 18.05
CA GLU A 52 8.61 -5.19 17.82
C GLU A 52 9.45 -5.42 16.58
N MET A 53 9.42 -4.45 15.64
CA MET A 53 10.11 -4.52 14.36
C MET A 53 11.49 -3.88 14.39
N VAL A 54 11.72 -2.93 15.32
CA VAL A 54 13.01 -2.27 15.46
C VAL A 54 14.00 -3.27 16.04
N ASN A 55 15.15 -3.43 15.39
CA ASN A 55 16.19 -4.40 15.76
C ASN A 55 15.79 -5.89 15.69
N LEU A 56 14.64 -6.21 15.08
CA LEU A 56 14.28 -7.60 14.86
C LEU A 56 15.26 -8.26 13.86
N PRO A 57 15.74 -9.48 14.09
CA PRO A 57 16.57 -10.23 13.15
C PRO A 57 15.90 -10.35 11.78
N ARG A 58 16.71 -10.27 10.70
CA ARG A 58 16.20 -10.23 9.33
C ARG A 58 15.27 -11.40 8.99
N ASN A 59 15.62 -12.61 9.39
CA ASN A 59 14.84 -13.82 9.13
C ASN A 59 13.45 -13.80 9.80
N LEU A 60 13.33 -13.17 10.99
CA LEU A 60 12.05 -12.99 11.66
C LEU A 60 11.25 -11.83 11.05
N LYS A 61 11.94 -10.73 10.68
CA LYS A 61 11.34 -9.60 9.99
C LYS A 61 10.70 -10.03 8.66
N GLU A 62 11.39 -10.83 7.86
CA GLU A 62 10.87 -11.36 6.59
C GLU A 62 9.59 -12.18 6.77
N LYS A 63 9.46 -12.93 7.86
CA LYS A 63 8.23 -13.69 8.17
C LYS A 63 7.03 -12.77 8.43
N ILE A 64 7.23 -11.63 9.08
CA ILE A 64 6.18 -10.65 9.35
C ILE A 64 5.84 -9.88 8.07
N LEU A 65 6.84 -9.48 7.29
CA LEU A 65 6.66 -8.73 6.04
C LEU A 65 5.93 -9.54 4.96
N ILE A 66 5.91 -10.87 5.08
CA ILE A 66 5.10 -11.72 4.19
C ILE A 66 3.60 -11.41 4.33
N ASP A 67 3.14 -11.02 5.51
CA ASP A 67 1.74 -10.67 5.76
C ASP A 67 1.39 -9.22 5.37
N LEU A 68 2.34 -8.46 4.82
CA LEU A 68 2.12 -7.11 4.30
C LEU A 68 1.98 -7.14 2.78
N GLY A 69 0.94 -6.52 2.23
CA GLY A 69 0.83 -6.19 0.81
C GLY A 69 1.28 -4.75 0.59
N ILE A 70 2.19 -4.51 -0.36
CA ILE A 70 2.78 -3.18 -0.53
C ILE A 70 2.68 -2.76 -2.00
N THR A 71 2.25 -1.52 -2.24
CA THR A 71 2.43 -0.83 -3.52
C THR A 71 3.27 0.43 -3.31
N PHE A 72 4.15 0.69 -4.25
CA PHE A 72 4.94 1.93 -4.29
C PHE A 72 4.40 2.87 -5.36
N GLN A 73 4.74 4.14 -5.29
CA GLN A 73 4.25 5.23 -6.14
C GLN A 73 4.29 4.91 -7.64
N HIS A 74 5.34 4.25 -8.12
CA HIS A 74 5.49 3.84 -9.53
C HIS A 74 5.14 2.36 -9.78
N GLY A 75 4.38 1.71 -8.86
CA GLY A 75 4.02 0.30 -8.95
C GLY A 75 5.17 -0.65 -8.63
N ALA A 76 6.42 -0.27 -8.91
CA ALA A 76 7.64 -1.05 -8.72
C ALA A 76 7.50 -2.51 -9.22
N LEU A 77 6.91 -2.67 -10.41
CA LEU A 77 6.84 -3.98 -11.07
C LEU A 77 8.23 -4.38 -11.57
N PHE A 78 8.49 -5.66 -11.61
CA PHE A 78 9.73 -6.20 -12.18
C PHE A 78 9.61 -6.23 -13.70
N ASP A 79 10.39 -5.40 -14.40
CA ASP A 79 10.33 -5.28 -15.86
C ASP A 79 10.71 -6.56 -16.60
N SER A 80 11.54 -7.40 -15.97
CA SER A 80 11.98 -8.69 -16.51
C SER A 80 10.96 -9.82 -16.31
N LEU A 81 9.90 -9.59 -15.56
CA LEU A 81 8.86 -10.58 -15.26
C LEU A 81 7.56 -10.24 -16.00
N LYS A 82 6.87 -11.26 -16.47
CA LYS A 82 5.52 -11.14 -17.02
C LYS A 82 4.53 -10.69 -15.95
N ILE A 83 3.39 -10.17 -16.35
CA ILE A 83 2.36 -9.68 -15.43
C ILE A 83 1.91 -10.76 -14.44
N TRP A 84 1.67 -12.00 -14.89
CA TRP A 84 1.29 -13.06 -13.97
C TRP A 84 2.40 -13.40 -12.97
N GLU A 85 3.67 -13.36 -13.37
CA GLU A 85 4.83 -13.59 -12.50
C GLU A 85 4.98 -12.49 -11.47
N ASN A 86 4.81 -11.22 -11.89
CA ASN A 86 4.76 -10.08 -10.98
C ASN A 86 3.71 -10.27 -9.88
N ILE A 87 2.50 -10.69 -10.26
CA ILE A 87 1.39 -10.84 -9.30
C ILE A 87 1.68 -11.88 -8.25
N ILE A 88 2.17 -13.06 -8.65
CA ILE A 88 2.40 -14.18 -7.73
C ILE A 88 3.80 -14.16 -7.09
N PHE A 89 4.66 -13.20 -7.44
CA PHE A 89 6.08 -13.16 -7.06
C PHE A 89 6.34 -13.52 -5.60
N LYS A 90 5.54 -12.95 -4.71
CA LYS A 90 5.69 -13.12 -3.27
C LYS A 90 5.38 -14.54 -2.80
N ILE A 91 4.34 -15.14 -3.34
CA ILE A 91 3.92 -16.50 -2.96
C ILE A 91 4.69 -17.57 -3.70
N ALA A 92 5.11 -17.32 -4.93
CA ALA A 92 5.93 -18.25 -5.71
C ALA A 92 7.27 -18.57 -5.02
N ASN A 93 7.83 -17.59 -4.29
CA ASN A 93 9.04 -17.79 -3.50
C ASN A 93 8.82 -18.64 -2.23
N LYS A 94 7.59 -18.72 -1.75
CA LYS A 94 7.22 -19.45 -0.53
C LYS A 94 6.66 -20.84 -0.85
N GLU A 95 5.92 -20.96 -1.93
CA GLU A 95 5.22 -22.17 -2.34
C GLU A 95 5.75 -22.61 -3.72
N LYS A 96 5.94 -23.91 -3.92
CA LYS A 96 6.34 -24.46 -5.23
C LYS A 96 5.17 -24.41 -6.21
N ILE A 97 4.80 -23.20 -6.66
CA ILE A 97 3.69 -22.97 -7.59
C ILE A 97 4.18 -23.20 -9.02
N ASN A 98 3.54 -24.12 -9.74
CA ASN A 98 3.85 -24.32 -11.14
C ASN A 98 3.22 -23.20 -12.02
N LYS A 99 3.69 -23.06 -13.25
CA LYS A 99 3.25 -22.01 -14.20
C LYS A 99 1.73 -21.97 -14.39
N LYS A 100 1.06 -23.13 -14.47
CA LYS A 100 -0.40 -23.21 -14.69
C LYS A 100 -1.14 -22.65 -13.48
N GLN A 101 -0.81 -23.13 -12.28
CA GLN A 101 -1.38 -22.66 -11.02
C GLN A 101 -1.15 -21.17 -10.81
N GLY A 102 0.07 -20.67 -11.10
CA GLY A 102 0.41 -19.25 -10.99
C GLY A 102 -0.42 -18.37 -11.90
N LYS A 103 -0.62 -18.77 -13.16
CA LYS A 103 -1.48 -18.05 -14.10
C LYS A 103 -2.96 -18.08 -13.70
N GLU A 104 -3.47 -19.20 -13.23
CA GLU A 104 -4.86 -19.34 -12.76
C GLU A 104 -5.12 -18.42 -11.56
N LEU A 105 -4.18 -18.39 -10.61
CA LEU A 105 -4.27 -17.48 -9.46
C LEU A 105 -4.20 -16.02 -9.88
N ALA A 106 -3.22 -15.64 -10.70
CA ALA A 106 -3.11 -14.28 -11.21
C ALA A 106 -4.38 -13.85 -11.97
N LEU A 107 -4.94 -14.74 -12.80
CA LEU A 107 -6.19 -14.51 -13.54
C LEU A 107 -7.36 -14.23 -12.59
N SER A 108 -7.48 -15.00 -11.52
CA SER A 108 -8.57 -14.82 -10.54
C SER A 108 -8.51 -13.45 -9.87
N ILE A 109 -7.30 -12.93 -9.62
CA ILE A 109 -7.08 -11.63 -8.98
C ILE A 109 -7.31 -10.49 -9.96
N ILE A 110 -6.74 -10.54 -11.19
CA ILE A 110 -6.87 -9.42 -12.13
C ILE A 110 -8.29 -9.21 -12.61
N LYS A 111 -9.11 -10.26 -12.71
CA LYS A 111 -10.54 -10.15 -13.04
C LYS A 111 -11.27 -9.26 -12.03
N LYS A 112 -10.99 -9.39 -10.73
CA LYS A 112 -11.57 -8.56 -9.66
C LYS A 112 -11.15 -7.09 -9.78
N LEU A 113 -10.03 -6.81 -10.44
CA LEU A 113 -9.48 -5.48 -10.66
C LEU A 113 -9.81 -4.91 -12.05
N GLY A 114 -10.75 -5.54 -12.79
CA GLY A 114 -11.20 -5.08 -14.09
C GLY A 114 -10.14 -5.15 -15.20
N LEU A 115 -9.18 -6.07 -15.09
CA LEU A 115 -8.15 -6.30 -16.08
C LEU A 115 -8.48 -7.53 -16.94
N ARG A 116 -8.14 -7.48 -18.22
CA ARG A 116 -8.37 -8.59 -19.18
C ARG A 116 -7.30 -9.67 -19.02
N SER A 117 -7.67 -10.91 -19.26
CA SER A 117 -6.75 -12.06 -19.23
C SER A 117 -5.58 -11.96 -20.21
N SER A 118 -5.78 -11.27 -21.31
CA SER A 118 -4.78 -11.10 -22.40
C SER A 118 -3.49 -10.43 -21.91
N ILE A 119 -3.51 -9.69 -20.80
CA ILE A 119 -2.30 -9.02 -20.29
C ILE A 119 -1.37 -9.95 -19.50
N LEU A 120 -1.82 -11.13 -19.08
CA LEU A 120 -1.05 -11.98 -18.18
C LEU A 120 0.34 -12.34 -18.71
N ASP A 121 0.46 -12.54 -20.01
CA ASP A 121 1.72 -12.92 -20.66
C ASP A 121 2.55 -11.71 -21.17
N LEU A 122 2.03 -10.49 -21.00
CA LEU A 122 2.73 -9.26 -21.33
C LEU A 122 3.73 -8.88 -20.22
N TYR A 123 4.65 -7.98 -20.56
CA TYR A 123 5.57 -7.33 -19.63
C TYR A 123 5.02 -5.96 -19.18
N PRO A 124 5.50 -5.40 -18.05
CA PRO A 124 5.06 -4.09 -17.57
C PRO A 124 5.13 -2.97 -18.63
N SER A 125 6.16 -2.96 -19.47
CA SER A 125 6.35 -1.98 -20.55
C SER A 125 5.28 -2.03 -21.65
N GLU A 126 4.52 -3.13 -21.75
CA GLU A 126 3.51 -3.35 -22.80
C GLU A 126 2.10 -2.94 -22.35
N ILE A 127 1.93 -2.42 -21.12
CA ILE A 127 0.65 -2.00 -20.56
C ILE A 127 0.67 -0.55 -20.09
N SER A 128 -0.50 0.10 -20.06
CA SER A 128 -0.61 1.50 -19.61
C SER A 128 -0.27 1.69 -18.14
N GLY A 129 0.11 2.90 -17.73
CA GLY A 129 0.43 3.22 -16.34
C GLY A 129 -0.73 2.93 -15.37
N GLY A 130 -1.98 3.19 -15.77
CA GLY A 130 -3.16 2.81 -14.97
C GLY A 130 -3.34 1.29 -14.84
N MET A 131 -2.97 0.51 -15.86
CA MET A 131 -2.95 -0.95 -15.78
C MET A 131 -1.80 -1.44 -14.89
N GLN A 132 -0.60 -0.82 -14.97
CA GLN A 132 0.51 -1.14 -14.09
C GLN A 132 0.15 -0.93 -12.61
N LYS A 133 -0.55 0.15 -12.27
CA LYS A 133 -1.03 0.39 -10.89
C LYS A 133 -2.03 -0.68 -10.43
N ARG A 134 -2.96 -1.10 -11.30
CA ARG A 134 -3.87 -2.22 -10.97
C ARG A 134 -3.12 -3.54 -10.79
N VAL A 135 -2.10 -3.80 -11.58
CA VAL A 135 -1.24 -4.98 -11.42
C VAL A 135 -0.44 -4.91 -10.12
N ALA A 136 0.05 -3.73 -9.73
CA ALA A 136 0.72 -3.54 -8.44
C ALA A 136 -0.23 -3.82 -7.26
N ILE A 137 -1.51 -3.39 -7.35
CA ILE A 137 -2.54 -3.75 -6.37
C ILE A 137 -2.78 -5.27 -6.39
N ALA A 138 -2.88 -5.90 -7.58
CA ALA A 138 -3.03 -7.35 -7.71
C ALA A 138 -1.90 -8.11 -6.99
N ARG A 139 -0.66 -7.67 -7.17
CA ARG A 139 0.51 -8.22 -6.48
C ARG A 139 0.42 -8.00 -4.96
N ALA A 140 0.00 -6.81 -4.53
CA ALA A 140 -0.10 -6.50 -3.11
C ALA A 140 -1.12 -7.39 -2.38
N ILE A 141 -2.27 -7.70 -2.99
CA ILE A 141 -3.32 -8.54 -2.38
C ILE A 141 -3.11 -10.03 -2.59
N CYS A 142 -2.16 -10.42 -3.45
CA CYS A 142 -1.86 -11.82 -3.69
C CYS A 142 -1.33 -12.48 -2.40
N GLY A 143 -1.92 -13.59 -2.01
CA GLY A 143 -1.59 -14.27 -0.76
C GLY A 143 -2.38 -13.76 0.46
N ASN A 144 -3.42 -12.95 0.26
CA ASN A 144 -4.34 -12.45 1.30
C ASN A 144 -3.62 -11.83 2.51
N PRO A 145 -2.81 -10.77 2.32
CA PRO A 145 -2.10 -10.12 3.41
C PRO A 145 -3.08 -9.48 4.39
N LYS A 146 -2.72 -9.45 5.68
CA LYS A 146 -3.53 -8.81 6.72
C LYS A 146 -3.44 -7.29 6.72
N ILE A 147 -2.35 -6.74 6.23
CA ILE A 147 -2.11 -5.29 6.19
C ILE A 147 -1.69 -4.89 4.78
N LEU A 148 -2.33 -3.87 4.24
CA LEU A 148 -2.06 -3.31 2.92
C LEU A 148 -1.47 -1.89 3.06
N LEU A 149 -0.38 -1.64 2.37
CA LEU A 149 0.33 -0.35 2.36
C LEU A 149 0.34 0.20 0.93
N PHE A 150 -0.21 1.39 0.74
CA PHE A 150 -0.31 2.06 -0.54
C PHE A 150 0.43 3.40 -0.49
N ASP A 151 1.47 3.56 -1.31
CA ASP A 151 2.22 4.82 -1.45
C ASP A 151 1.79 5.52 -2.73
N GLU A 152 1.05 6.64 -2.60
CA GLU A 152 0.56 7.49 -3.69
C GLU A 152 -0.11 6.70 -4.84
N PRO A 153 -1.11 5.85 -4.56
CA PRO A 153 -1.64 4.91 -5.56
C PRO A 153 -2.31 5.59 -6.75
N THR A 154 -2.83 6.80 -6.58
CA THR A 154 -3.54 7.58 -7.62
C THR A 154 -2.67 8.66 -8.27
N SER A 155 -1.44 8.86 -7.79
CA SER A 155 -0.53 9.89 -8.31
C SER A 155 -0.30 9.75 -9.82
N GLY A 156 -0.38 10.87 -10.56
CA GLY A 156 -0.16 10.89 -12.00
C GLY A 156 -1.27 10.26 -12.85
N LEU A 157 -2.42 9.99 -12.26
CA LEU A 157 -3.62 9.53 -12.98
C LEU A 157 -4.62 10.68 -13.12
N ASP A 158 -5.43 10.62 -14.17
CA ASP A 158 -6.59 11.50 -14.30
C ASP A 158 -7.64 11.19 -13.22
N PRO A 159 -8.55 12.15 -12.87
CA PRO A 159 -9.50 11.99 -11.77
C PRO A 159 -10.43 10.77 -11.91
N VAL A 160 -10.81 10.39 -13.14
CA VAL A 160 -11.69 9.25 -13.38
C VAL A 160 -10.96 7.95 -13.06
N THR A 161 -9.75 7.78 -13.60
CA THR A 161 -8.90 6.62 -13.32
C THR A 161 -8.49 6.58 -11.84
N GLY A 162 -8.18 7.72 -11.22
CA GLY A 162 -7.89 7.81 -9.79
C GLY A 162 -9.06 7.30 -8.94
N SER A 163 -10.29 7.76 -9.22
CA SER A 163 -11.49 7.27 -8.53
C SER A 163 -11.72 5.77 -8.69
N LEU A 164 -11.38 5.21 -9.86
CA LEU A 164 -11.45 3.76 -10.08
C LEU A 164 -10.42 3.03 -9.20
N ILE A 165 -9.18 3.53 -9.12
CA ILE A 165 -8.15 2.94 -8.25
C ILE A 165 -8.59 2.97 -6.79
N ASP A 166 -9.19 4.07 -6.30
CA ASP A 166 -9.69 4.16 -4.93
C ASP A 166 -10.77 3.09 -4.65
N LYS A 167 -11.72 2.90 -5.58
CA LYS A 167 -12.73 1.84 -5.47
C LYS A 167 -12.08 0.45 -5.42
N LEU A 168 -11.05 0.22 -6.23
CA LEU A 168 -10.31 -1.04 -6.23
C LEU A 168 -9.55 -1.27 -4.93
N ILE A 169 -8.91 -0.23 -4.37
CA ILE A 169 -8.25 -0.29 -3.05
C ILE A 169 -9.28 -0.67 -1.98
N LYS A 170 -10.40 0.04 -1.91
CA LYS A 170 -11.46 -0.24 -0.94
C LYS A 170 -12.00 -1.67 -1.05
N THR A 171 -12.20 -2.13 -2.29
CA THR A 171 -12.64 -3.50 -2.57
C THR A 171 -11.56 -4.51 -2.16
N ALA A 172 -10.29 -4.24 -2.47
CA ALA A 172 -9.17 -5.10 -2.15
C ALA A 172 -9.02 -5.28 -0.64
N VAL A 173 -9.03 -4.18 0.14
CA VAL A 173 -8.96 -4.21 1.61
C VAL A 173 -10.08 -5.05 2.20
N ARG A 174 -11.33 -4.85 1.72
CA ARG A 174 -12.50 -5.63 2.17
C ARG A 174 -12.38 -7.11 1.79
N THR A 175 -11.88 -7.41 0.60
CA THR A 175 -11.76 -8.80 0.11
C THR A 175 -10.78 -9.61 0.94
N VAL A 176 -9.68 -9.00 1.38
CA VAL A 176 -8.70 -9.69 2.25
C VAL A 176 -9.09 -9.62 3.72
N GLY A 177 -10.12 -8.83 4.09
CA GLY A 177 -10.51 -8.61 5.49
C GLY A 177 -9.40 -7.97 6.32
N GLY A 178 -8.55 -7.18 5.68
CA GLY A 178 -7.35 -6.61 6.29
C GLY A 178 -7.50 -5.13 6.65
N SER A 179 -6.42 -4.57 7.19
CA SER A 179 -6.27 -3.15 7.47
C SER A 179 -5.42 -2.48 6.38
N ALA A 180 -5.53 -1.16 6.23
CA ALA A 180 -4.75 -0.44 5.22
C ALA A 180 -4.13 0.85 5.75
N ILE A 181 -2.93 1.18 5.26
CA ILE A 181 -2.36 2.52 5.33
C ILE A 181 -2.18 3.03 3.91
N THR A 182 -2.77 4.17 3.60
CA THR A 182 -2.60 4.84 2.30
C THR A 182 -1.92 6.19 2.51
N ILE A 183 -0.77 6.38 1.90
CA ILE A 183 -0.13 7.70 1.78
C ILE A 183 -0.69 8.36 0.54
N THR A 184 -1.21 9.57 0.67
CA THR A 184 -1.69 10.36 -0.46
C THR A 184 -1.73 11.85 -0.12
N HIS A 185 -1.72 12.68 -1.14
CA HIS A 185 -2.02 14.11 -1.05
C HIS A 185 -3.38 14.46 -1.67
N ASP A 186 -4.09 13.47 -2.23
CA ASP A 186 -5.41 13.64 -2.83
C ASP A 186 -6.51 13.52 -1.77
N MET A 187 -7.11 14.65 -1.41
CA MET A 187 -8.18 14.74 -0.41
C MET A 187 -9.45 13.99 -0.85
N ALA A 188 -9.72 13.94 -2.16
CA ALA A 188 -10.87 13.20 -2.68
C ALA A 188 -10.66 11.69 -2.51
N SER A 189 -9.44 11.18 -2.72
CA SER A 189 -9.07 9.80 -2.40
C SER A 189 -9.25 9.51 -0.91
N VAL A 190 -8.75 10.38 -0.03
CA VAL A 190 -8.89 10.22 1.43
C VAL A 190 -10.35 9.99 1.82
N CYS A 191 -11.26 10.84 1.34
CA CYS A 191 -12.70 10.73 1.65
C CYS A 191 -13.34 9.43 1.13
N ARG A 192 -12.77 8.83 0.08
CA ARG A 192 -13.30 7.59 -0.50
C ARG A 192 -12.83 6.33 0.20
N ILE A 193 -11.58 6.32 0.71
CA ILE A 193 -10.93 5.08 1.14
C ILE A 193 -10.65 5.01 2.65
N ALA A 194 -10.55 6.13 3.36
CA ALA A 194 -10.07 6.14 4.74
C ALA A 194 -11.22 6.20 5.76
N ASP A 195 -11.01 5.51 6.89
CA ASP A 195 -11.82 5.63 8.10
C ASP A 195 -11.23 6.69 9.03
N LYS A 196 -9.90 6.79 9.06
CA LYS A 196 -9.13 7.81 9.79
C LYS A 196 -8.08 8.47 8.92
N VAL A 197 -7.67 9.65 9.34
CA VAL A 197 -6.68 10.48 8.65
C VAL A 197 -5.68 11.02 9.64
N ILE A 198 -4.41 10.95 9.29
CA ILE A 198 -3.30 11.62 9.96
C ILE A 198 -2.75 12.69 9.03
N LEU A 199 -2.67 13.93 9.52
CA LEU A 199 -1.94 15.00 8.85
C LEU A 199 -0.54 15.10 9.45
N ILE A 200 0.49 14.92 8.62
CA ILE A 200 1.87 15.19 8.98
C ILE A 200 2.24 16.60 8.50
N ASP A 201 2.54 17.47 9.43
CA ASP A 201 3.07 18.81 9.20
C ASP A 201 4.24 19.06 10.14
N LYS A 202 5.21 19.87 9.70
CA LYS A 202 6.41 20.22 10.47
C LYS A 202 7.05 19.06 11.20
N LYS A 203 7.09 17.87 10.52
CA LYS A 203 7.74 16.64 10.97
C LYS A 203 7.02 15.92 12.12
N THR A 204 5.81 16.34 12.48
CA THR A 204 4.99 15.76 13.57
C THR A 204 3.59 15.44 13.06
N ILE A 205 2.80 14.71 13.86
CA ILE A 205 1.36 14.60 13.63
C ILE A 205 0.74 15.90 14.09
N ALA A 206 0.27 16.73 13.13
CA ALA A 206 -0.40 17.98 13.40
C ALA A 206 -1.89 17.77 13.70
N TRP A 207 -2.49 16.73 13.11
CA TRP A 207 -3.90 16.42 13.32
C TRP A 207 -4.20 14.95 13.07
N LEU A 208 -5.19 14.41 13.78
CA LEU A 208 -5.73 13.06 13.62
C LEU A 208 -7.24 13.10 13.83
N GLY A 209 -8.00 12.49 12.93
CA GLY A 209 -9.46 12.41 13.01
C GLY A 209 -10.06 11.65 11.85
N THR A 210 -11.35 11.85 11.59
CA THR A 210 -12.07 11.23 10.47
C THR A 210 -12.04 12.13 9.23
N PRO A 211 -12.21 11.59 8.00
CA PRO A 211 -12.34 12.41 6.80
C PRO A 211 -13.43 13.48 6.91
N LYS A 212 -14.55 13.17 7.60
CA LYS A 212 -15.65 14.11 7.80
C LYS A 212 -15.26 15.30 8.67
N GLU A 213 -14.58 15.06 9.78
CA GLU A 213 -14.05 16.11 10.65
C GLU A 213 -13.03 16.98 9.92
N MET A 214 -12.16 16.37 9.13
CA MET A 214 -11.18 17.08 8.32
C MET A 214 -11.84 18.05 7.33
N LEU A 215 -12.88 17.60 6.62
CA LEU A 215 -13.62 18.48 5.69
C LEU A 215 -14.28 19.65 6.42
N SER A 216 -14.76 19.46 7.64
CA SER A 216 -15.36 20.54 8.42
C SER A 216 -14.35 21.63 8.81
N LEU A 217 -13.07 21.31 8.92
CA LEU A 217 -12.00 22.28 9.20
C LEU A 217 -11.59 23.11 7.98
N ILE A 218 -11.83 22.60 6.77
CA ILE A 218 -11.47 23.29 5.51
C ILE A 218 -12.56 24.31 5.12
N HIS A 219 -13.79 24.15 5.60
CA HIS A 219 -14.94 25.01 5.30
C HIS A 219 -15.14 26.17 6.30
N ILE A 220 -14.19 26.38 7.20
CA ILE A 220 -14.11 27.57 8.06
C ILE A 220 -13.10 28.56 7.46
#